data_bb755de98385e9b3b4e2a78d58b335f8
#
_entry.id   bb755de98385e9b3b4e2a78d58b335f8
#
_cell.length_a   1.000
_cell.length_b   1.000
_cell.length_c   1.000
_cell.angle_alpha   90.00
_cell.angle_beta   90.00
_cell.angle_gamma   90.00
#
_symmetry.space_group_name_H-M   'P 1'
#
loop_
_entity.id
_entity.type
_entity.pdbx_description
1 polymer ?
#
loop_
_entity_poly.entity_id
_entity_poly.type
_entity_poly.pdbx_seq_one_letter_code
_entity_poly.pdbx_strand_id
1 'polypeptide(L)'
;MLSLLLDSSNIKLGVAIAKDNKIIDFKYYDAWQRQSEYMMSEIESLLKNNNIDPKDINEIISTKGPGSYTGVRISLTIAKIWGFCKNINVYALSSLQVLKKDEEPSVCVINARSMRSYIGIYEGNKIILEDTIYTNEEVKTLLDNNPNYVLCGETQYLKREGFETNIFNQMLKIRENATPVEDILGLKPVYLKN
;
A
#
# COMPACT_ATOMS: atom_id res chain seq x y z
N MET A 1 -3.75 6.91 -20.13
CA MET A 1 -3.04 5.79 -19.46
C MET A 1 -3.94 5.22 -18.37
N LEU A 2 -4.16 3.89 -18.37
CA LEU A 2 -4.98 3.20 -17.37
C LEU A 2 -4.07 2.43 -16.39
N SER A 3 -4.28 2.67 -15.10
CA SER A 3 -3.51 2.06 -14.02
C SER A 3 -4.44 1.21 -13.13
N LEU A 4 -3.99 0.00 -12.78
CA LEU A 4 -4.62 -0.85 -11.76
C LEU A 4 -3.80 -0.73 -10.47
N LEU A 5 -4.46 -0.35 -9.36
CA LEU A 5 -3.83 -0.18 -8.06
C LEU A 5 -4.30 -1.27 -7.10
N LEU A 6 -3.36 -1.91 -6.40
CA LEU A 6 -3.64 -3.06 -5.52
C LEU A 6 -2.99 -2.87 -4.15
N ASP A 7 -3.77 -3.03 -3.09
CA ASP A 7 -3.28 -3.12 -1.72
C ASP A 7 -4.03 -4.19 -0.92
N SER A 8 -3.29 -5.05 -0.27
CA SER A 8 -3.81 -6.01 0.72
C SER A 8 -2.81 -6.23 1.86
N SER A 9 -2.04 -5.18 2.15
CA SER A 9 -0.93 -5.24 3.12
C SER A 9 -1.37 -5.25 4.59
N ASN A 10 -2.62 -4.92 4.86
CA ASN A 10 -3.20 -4.85 6.21
C ASN A 10 -4.54 -5.61 6.29
N ILE A 11 -5.46 -5.19 7.16
CA ILE A 11 -6.79 -5.83 7.28
C ILE A 11 -7.73 -5.51 6.12
N LYS A 12 -7.43 -4.46 5.34
CA LYS A 12 -8.28 -4.01 4.24
C LYS A 12 -7.90 -4.71 2.93
N LEU A 13 -8.87 -4.75 2.03
CA LEU A 13 -8.69 -5.03 0.61
C LEU A 13 -8.82 -3.72 -0.14
N GLY A 14 -7.84 -3.39 -0.94
CA GLY A 14 -7.81 -2.21 -1.76
C GLY A 14 -7.59 -2.54 -3.24
N VAL A 15 -8.54 -2.12 -4.08
CA VAL A 15 -8.43 -2.17 -5.55
C VAL A 15 -8.93 -0.85 -6.10
N ALA A 16 -8.18 -0.25 -7.01
CA ALA A 16 -8.64 0.96 -7.71
C ALA A 16 -8.22 0.94 -9.18
N ILE A 17 -8.96 1.66 -9.98
CA ILE A 17 -8.61 1.98 -11.36
C ILE A 17 -8.39 3.49 -11.45
N ALA A 18 -7.28 3.87 -12.06
CA ALA A 18 -7.00 5.26 -12.38
C ALA A 18 -6.87 5.45 -13.89
N LYS A 19 -7.30 6.60 -14.37
CA LYS A 19 -7.10 7.05 -15.73
C LYS A 19 -6.41 8.41 -15.70
N ASP A 20 -5.28 8.52 -16.38
CA ASP A 20 -4.48 9.74 -16.49
C ASP A 20 -4.20 10.38 -15.11
N ASN A 21 -3.68 9.56 -14.17
CA ASN A 21 -3.36 9.90 -12.78
C ASN A 21 -4.58 10.36 -11.93
N LYS A 22 -5.80 10.01 -12.31
CA LYS A 22 -7.00 10.28 -11.51
C LYS A 22 -7.73 8.98 -11.21
N ILE A 23 -8.07 8.74 -9.96
CA ILE A 23 -8.90 7.60 -9.56
C ILE A 23 -10.28 7.77 -10.18
N ILE A 24 -10.74 6.75 -10.91
CA ILE A 24 -12.07 6.74 -11.53
C ILE A 24 -13.05 5.85 -10.79
N ASP A 25 -12.56 4.77 -10.16
CA ASP A 25 -13.37 3.88 -9.33
C ASP A 25 -12.48 3.08 -8.37
N PHE A 26 -13.01 2.69 -7.21
CA PHE A 26 -12.26 1.91 -6.25
C PHE A 26 -13.13 1.10 -5.29
N LYS A 27 -12.52 0.10 -4.68
CA LYS A 27 -13.01 -0.64 -3.50
C LYS A 27 -11.94 -0.58 -2.42
N TYR A 28 -12.33 -0.20 -1.20
CA TYR A 28 -11.42 -0.18 -0.04
C TYR A 28 -12.20 -0.45 1.24
N TYR A 29 -12.11 -1.67 1.76
CA TYR A 29 -12.90 -2.13 2.90
C TYR A 29 -12.22 -3.24 3.70
N ASP A 30 -12.69 -3.49 4.91
CA ASP A 30 -12.17 -4.55 5.77
C ASP A 30 -12.54 -5.93 5.20
N ALA A 31 -11.53 -6.70 4.81
CA ALA A 31 -11.65 -8.05 4.26
C ALA A 31 -10.71 -9.03 4.97
N TRP A 32 -10.53 -8.85 6.26
CA TRP A 32 -9.60 -9.66 7.07
C TRP A 32 -9.74 -11.16 6.82
N GLN A 33 -8.62 -11.81 6.47
CA GLN A 33 -8.50 -13.23 6.10
C GLN A 33 -9.27 -13.66 4.84
N ARG A 34 -9.95 -12.75 4.13
CA ARG A 34 -10.74 -13.03 2.93
C ARG A 34 -10.26 -12.27 1.69
N GLN A 35 -9.12 -11.58 1.77
CA GLN A 35 -8.59 -10.80 0.63
C GLN A 35 -8.34 -11.69 -0.60
N SER A 36 -7.89 -12.94 -0.41
CA SER A 36 -7.68 -13.88 -1.52
C SER A 36 -8.97 -14.32 -2.22
N GLU A 37 -10.08 -14.33 -1.50
CA GLU A 37 -11.39 -14.70 -2.06
C GLU A 37 -11.96 -13.59 -2.94
N TYR A 38 -11.75 -12.33 -2.51
CA TYR A 38 -12.41 -11.18 -3.12
C TYR A 38 -11.55 -10.41 -4.12
N MET A 39 -10.23 -10.44 -4.02
CA MET A 39 -9.37 -9.55 -4.81
C MET A 39 -9.64 -9.64 -6.32
N MET A 40 -9.74 -10.86 -6.88
CA MET A 40 -9.97 -11.03 -8.31
C MET A 40 -11.38 -10.61 -8.71
N SER A 41 -12.39 -10.94 -7.91
CA SER A 41 -13.79 -10.57 -8.21
C SER A 41 -14.00 -9.05 -8.12
N GLU A 42 -13.29 -8.35 -7.23
CA GLU A 42 -13.36 -6.89 -7.14
C GLU A 42 -12.64 -6.23 -8.33
N ILE A 43 -11.50 -6.77 -8.76
CA ILE A 43 -10.84 -6.30 -10.00
C ILE A 43 -11.79 -6.45 -11.19
N GLU A 44 -12.37 -7.63 -11.37
CA GLU A 44 -13.31 -7.91 -12.47
C GLU A 44 -14.53 -6.98 -12.41
N SER A 45 -15.11 -6.81 -11.23
CA SER A 45 -16.26 -5.91 -11.01
C SER A 45 -15.94 -4.47 -11.39
N LEU A 46 -14.79 -3.93 -10.94
CA LEU A 46 -14.40 -2.58 -11.27
C LEU A 46 -14.16 -2.37 -12.76
N LEU A 47 -13.46 -3.31 -13.41
CA LEU A 47 -13.23 -3.25 -14.87
C LEU A 47 -14.54 -3.26 -15.65
N LYS A 48 -15.44 -4.19 -15.30
CA LYS A 48 -16.75 -4.32 -15.94
C LYS A 48 -17.63 -3.07 -15.74
N ASN A 49 -17.69 -2.55 -14.52
CA ASN A 49 -18.52 -1.37 -14.21
C ASN A 49 -18.07 -0.13 -14.97
N ASN A 50 -16.78 -0.05 -15.29
CA ASN A 50 -16.20 1.08 -16.03
C ASN A 50 -16.03 0.80 -17.53
N ASN A 51 -16.54 -0.33 -18.05
CA ASN A 51 -16.41 -0.75 -19.43
C ASN A 51 -14.94 -0.79 -19.93
N ILE A 52 -14.03 -1.26 -19.07
CA ILE A 52 -12.60 -1.37 -19.37
C ILE A 52 -12.25 -2.83 -19.68
N ASP A 53 -11.66 -3.06 -20.86
CA ASP A 53 -11.07 -4.37 -21.16
C ASP A 53 -9.79 -4.53 -20.33
N PRO A 54 -9.58 -5.67 -19.65
CA PRO A 54 -8.31 -5.97 -18.98
C PRO A 54 -7.07 -5.71 -19.84
N LYS A 55 -7.19 -5.78 -21.16
CA LYS A 55 -6.09 -5.51 -22.11
C LYS A 55 -5.67 -4.04 -22.13
N ASP A 56 -6.56 -3.14 -21.77
CA ASP A 56 -6.32 -1.69 -21.84
C ASP A 56 -5.52 -1.19 -20.63
N ILE A 57 -5.30 -2.02 -19.59
CA ILE A 57 -4.45 -1.68 -18.45
C ILE A 57 -3.01 -1.56 -18.92
N ASN A 58 -2.40 -0.39 -18.65
CA ASN A 58 -1.06 -0.04 -19.10
C ASN A 58 0.01 -0.21 -18.02
N GLU A 59 -0.38 -0.21 -16.74
CA GLU A 59 0.52 -0.41 -15.61
C GLU A 59 -0.21 -0.94 -14.38
N ILE A 60 0.55 -1.55 -13.46
CA ILE A 60 0.04 -1.96 -12.15
C ILE A 60 0.89 -1.32 -11.07
N ILE A 61 0.24 -0.75 -10.07
CA ILE A 61 0.85 -0.19 -8.88
C ILE A 61 0.41 -1.05 -7.70
N SER A 62 1.34 -1.69 -7.00
CA SER A 62 1.02 -2.58 -5.87
C SER A 62 1.88 -2.26 -4.66
N THR A 63 1.32 -2.43 -3.47
CA THR A 63 2.12 -2.45 -2.25
C THR A 63 2.93 -3.74 -2.16
N LYS A 64 4.18 -3.64 -1.69
CA LYS A 64 5.12 -4.78 -1.56
C LYS A 64 5.41 -5.20 -0.12
N GLY A 65 4.73 -4.59 0.84
CA GLY A 65 5.03 -4.72 2.27
C GLY A 65 5.83 -3.53 2.82
N PRO A 66 6.12 -3.53 4.12
CA PRO A 66 5.80 -4.58 5.08
C PRO A 66 4.29 -4.67 5.40
N GLY A 67 3.85 -5.80 5.98
CA GLY A 67 2.45 -5.97 6.35
C GLY A 67 2.03 -7.44 6.52
N SER A 68 0.75 -7.72 6.27
CA SER A 68 0.19 -9.06 6.29
C SER A 68 0.93 -10.00 5.34
N TYR A 69 1.50 -11.08 5.88
CA TYR A 69 2.26 -12.06 5.09
C TYR A 69 1.48 -12.60 3.89
N THR A 70 0.23 -13.01 4.11
CA THR A 70 -0.65 -13.52 3.05
C THR A 70 -1.13 -12.39 2.15
N GLY A 71 -1.55 -11.27 2.74
CA GLY A 71 -2.11 -10.15 2.00
C GLY A 71 -1.13 -9.58 0.97
N VAL A 72 0.09 -9.21 1.37
CA VAL A 72 1.09 -8.67 0.44
C VAL A 72 1.37 -9.62 -0.73
N ARG A 73 1.33 -10.93 -0.49
CA ARG A 73 1.53 -11.91 -1.56
C ARG A 73 0.40 -11.92 -2.58
N ILE A 74 -0.84 -11.70 -2.15
CA ILE A 74 -2.01 -11.70 -3.05
C ILE A 74 -1.84 -10.59 -4.08
N SER A 75 -1.69 -9.33 -3.65
CA SER A 75 -1.56 -8.19 -4.54
C SER A 75 -0.31 -8.31 -5.44
N LEU A 76 0.85 -8.68 -4.88
CA LEU A 76 2.06 -8.84 -5.65
C LEU A 76 2.00 -10.01 -6.66
N THR A 77 1.34 -11.12 -6.33
CA THR A 77 1.20 -12.23 -7.28
C THR A 77 0.39 -11.81 -8.50
N ILE A 78 -0.71 -11.08 -8.28
CA ILE A 78 -1.53 -10.54 -9.37
C ILE A 78 -0.71 -9.56 -10.21
N ALA A 79 0.00 -8.63 -9.55
CA ALA A 79 0.84 -7.64 -10.23
C ALA A 79 1.94 -8.31 -11.08
N LYS A 80 2.59 -9.35 -10.56
CA LYS A 80 3.62 -10.12 -11.27
C LYS A 80 3.04 -10.83 -12.50
N ILE A 81 1.94 -11.55 -12.34
CA ILE A 81 1.32 -12.32 -13.44
C ILE A 81 0.89 -11.37 -14.55
N TRP A 82 0.17 -10.30 -14.22
CA TRP A 82 -0.29 -9.36 -15.23
C TRP A 82 0.87 -8.58 -15.87
N GLY A 83 1.80 -8.10 -15.06
CA GLY A 83 2.98 -7.38 -15.55
C GLY A 83 3.79 -8.22 -16.53
N PHE A 84 4.07 -9.47 -16.17
CA PHE A 84 4.82 -10.39 -17.01
C PHE A 84 4.05 -10.81 -18.27
N CYS A 85 2.79 -11.28 -18.12
CA CYS A 85 2.01 -11.81 -19.25
C CYS A 85 1.63 -10.73 -20.26
N LYS A 86 1.45 -9.49 -19.81
CA LYS A 86 1.05 -8.35 -20.66
C LYS A 86 2.22 -7.46 -21.06
N ASN A 87 3.40 -7.68 -20.51
CA ASN A 87 4.59 -6.85 -20.72
C ASN A 87 4.30 -5.36 -20.40
N ILE A 88 3.68 -5.10 -19.24
CA ILE A 88 3.35 -3.77 -18.76
C ILE A 88 4.15 -3.43 -17.50
N ASN A 89 4.33 -2.14 -17.22
CA ASN A 89 5.07 -1.69 -16.05
C ASN A 89 4.41 -2.13 -14.75
N VAL A 90 5.22 -2.57 -13.79
CA VAL A 90 4.82 -2.85 -12.42
C VAL A 90 5.59 -1.93 -11.49
N TYR A 91 4.87 -1.22 -10.62
CA TYR A 91 5.45 -0.40 -9.54
C TYR A 91 5.15 -1.06 -8.20
N ALA A 92 6.19 -1.27 -7.41
CA ALA A 92 6.09 -1.92 -6.11
C ALA A 92 6.46 -0.93 -4.99
N LEU A 93 5.47 -0.45 -4.27
CA LEU A 93 5.60 0.62 -3.28
C LEU A 93 5.63 0.09 -1.84
N SER A 94 6.25 0.81 -0.92
CA SER A 94 6.16 0.50 0.51
C SER A 94 4.70 0.62 0.98
N SER A 95 4.24 -0.39 1.75
CA SER A 95 2.91 -0.36 2.36
C SER A 95 2.78 0.71 3.45
N LEU A 96 3.87 1.15 4.04
CA LEU A 96 3.89 2.23 5.01
C LEU A 96 3.90 3.59 4.32
N GLN A 97 4.72 3.75 3.28
CA GLN A 97 4.83 5.01 2.56
C GLN A 97 3.50 5.48 1.94
N VAL A 98 2.65 4.55 1.49
CA VAL A 98 1.33 4.89 0.92
C VAL A 98 0.31 5.38 1.96
N LEU A 99 0.63 5.23 3.26
CA LEU A 99 -0.22 5.70 4.37
C LEU A 99 0.06 7.15 4.78
N LYS A 100 1.18 7.74 4.34
CA LYS A 100 1.61 9.08 4.77
C LYS A 100 0.60 10.19 4.43
N LYS A 101 0.55 11.22 5.24
CA LYS A 101 -0.05 12.52 4.88
C LYS A 101 0.93 13.27 3.98
N ASP A 102 0.44 14.08 3.07
CA ASP A 102 1.24 14.67 1.99
C ASP A 102 2.60 15.24 2.44
N GLU A 103 2.66 16.53 2.76
CA GLU A 103 3.92 17.22 3.05
C GLU A 103 4.29 17.23 4.54
N GLU A 104 3.40 16.73 5.41
CA GLU A 104 3.63 16.72 6.85
C GLU A 104 4.45 15.50 7.28
N PRO A 105 5.36 15.63 8.28
CA PRO A 105 6.09 14.48 8.79
C PRO A 105 5.12 13.46 9.39
N SER A 106 5.08 12.28 8.77
CA SER A 106 4.09 11.24 9.03
C SER A 106 4.74 10.00 9.61
N VAL A 107 4.29 9.57 10.79
CA VAL A 107 4.60 8.27 11.38
C VAL A 107 3.58 7.27 10.87
N CYS A 108 3.98 6.46 9.91
CA CYS A 108 3.11 5.45 9.28
C CYS A 108 3.28 4.11 9.98
N VAL A 109 2.17 3.48 10.39
CA VAL A 109 2.20 2.24 11.16
C VAL A 109 1.24 1.18 10.64
N ILE A 110 1.68 -0.08 10.70
CA ILE A 110 0.86 -1.29 10.50
C ILE A 110 1.14 -2.23 11.67
N ASN A 111 0.11 -2.88 12.19
CA ASN A 111 0.22 -3.80 13.33
C ASN A 111 1.05 -5.05 12.96
N ALA A 112 2.26 -5.16 13.51
CA ALA A 112 3.15 -6.31 13.30
C ALA A 112 2.88 -7.47 14.28
N ARG A 113 1.83 -7.38 15.12
CA ARG A 113 1.49 -8.33 16.18
C ARG A 113 2.52 -8.35 17.32
N SER A 114 2.22 -9.13 18.37
CA SER A 114 3.12 -9.33 19.50
C SER A 114 3.67 -8.03 20.11
N MET A 115 2.80 -7.03 20.29
CA MET A 115 3.13 -5.68 20.83
C MET A 115 4.16 -4.93 19.99
N ARG A 116 4.19 -5.15 18.68
CA ARG A 116 5.11 -4.49 17.74
C ARG A 116 4.35 -3.85 16.58
N SER A 117 4.99 -2.87 15.98
CA SER A 117 4.53 -2.14 14.81
C SER A 117 5.57 -2.21 13.70
N TYR A 118 5.15 -2.43 12.48
CA TYR A 118 5.90 -1.94 11.33
C TYR A 118 5.77 -0.42 11.33
N ILE A 119 6.88 0.29 11.15
CA ILE A 119 6.94 1.74 11.20
C ILE A 119 7.84 2.29 10.11
N GLY A 120 7.44 3.40 9.51
CA GLY A 120 8.25 4.24 8.64
C GLY A 120 7.89 5.71 8.88
N ILE A 121 8.82 6.63 8.67
CA ILE A 121 8.58 8.08 8.84
C ILE A 121 8.94 8.80 7.55
N TYR A 122 7.99 9.56 7.02
CA TYR A 122 8.08 10.23 5.73
C TYR A 122 7.62 11.68 5.82
N GLU A 123 8.23 12.55 5.03
CA GLU A 123 7.83 13.95 4.87
C GLU A 123 7.97 14.33 3.40
N GLY A 124 6.87 14.62 2.72
CA GLY A 124 6.89 14.78 1.27
C GLY A 124 7.55 13.57 0.58
N ASN A 125 8.58 13.81 -0.21
CA ASN A 125 9.36 12.75 -0.88
C ASN A 125 10.56 12.25 -0.06
N LYS A 126 10.77 12.80 1.16
CA LYS A 126 11.88 12.43 2.03
C LYS A 126 11.52 11.25 2.91
N ILE A 127 12.44 10.31 3.04
CA ILE A 127 12.39 9.23 4.02
C ILE A 127 13.19 9.67 5.23
N ILE A 128 12.52 9.89 6.37
CA ILE A 128 13.13 10.24 7.65
C ILE A 128 13.58 8.98 8.39
N LEU A 129 12.73 7.94 8.37
CA LEU A 129 13.02 6.62 8.90
C LEU A 129 12.56 5.57 7.89
N GLU A 130 13.48 4.71 7.47
CA GLU A 130 13.19 3.56 6.62
C GLU A 130 12.24 2.58 7.32
N ASP A 131 11.51 1.79 6.53
CA ASP A 131 10.61 0.76 7.04
C ASP A 131 11.32 -0.18 8.00
N THR A 132 10.87 -0.25 9.25
CA THR A 132 11.47 -1.04 10.30
C THR A 132 10.43 -1.56 11.29
N ILE A 133 10.88 -2.21 12.37
CA ILE A 133 10.01 -2.71 13.45
C ILE A 133 10.37 -2.01 14.75
N TYR A 134 9.36 -1.46 15.42
CA TYR A 134 9.44 -0.93 16.77
C TYR A 134 8.44 -1.67 17.68
N THR A 135 8.70 -1.67 18.97
CA THR A 135 7.68 -2.01 19.96
C THR A 135 6.60 -0.93 19.99
N ASN A 136 5.39 -1.27 20.40
CA ASN A 136 4.31 -0.28 20.49
C ASN A 136 4.65 0.86 21.47
N GLU A 137 5.42 0.58 22.50
CA GLU A 137 5.86 1.60 23.48
C GLU A 137 6.91 2.54 22.88
N GLU A 138 7.85 2.05 22.07
CA GLU A 138 8.79 2.90 21.33
C GLU A 138 8.07 3.83 20.36
N VAL A 139 7.03 3.34 19.66
CA VAL A 139 6.19 4.17 18.78
C VAL A 139 5.50 5.27 19.57
N LYS A 140 4.92 4.96 20.74
CA LYS A 140 4.25 5.95 21.59
C LYS A 140 5.24 7.02 22.08
N THR A 141 6.40 6.59 22.58
CA THR A 141 7.46 7.49 23.06
C THR A 141 7.95 8.40 21.94
N LEU A 142 8.11 7.86 20.72
CA LEU A 142 8.48 8.65 19.54
C LEU A 142 7.45 9.74 19.24
N LEU A 143 6.16 9.40 19.28
CA LEU A 143 5.07 10.37 19.05
C LEU A 143 5.00 11.42 20.17
N ASP A 144 5.20 11.04 21.43
CA ASP A 144 5.19 11.96 22.56
C ASP A 144 6.34 12.98 22.49
N ASN A 145 7.49 12.54 21.96
CA ASN A 145 8.67 13.40 21.75
C ASN A 145 8.57 14.25 20.47
N ASN A 146 7.65 13.95 19.56
CA ASN A 146 7.48 14.65 18.29
C ASN A 146 6.00 15.01 18.05
N PRO A 147 5.45 15.98 18.80
CA PRO A 147 4.01 16.29 18.76
C PRO A 147 3.52 16.87 17.42
N ASN A 148 4.43 17.29 16.56
CA ASN A 148 4.16 17.76 15.20
C ASN A 148 4.11 16.63 14.16
N TYR A 149 4.42 15.39 14.54
CA TYR A 149 4.33 14.26 13.64
C TYR A 149 2.88 13.74 13.57
N VAL A 150 2.40 13.49 12.35
CA VAL A 150 1.06 12.95 12.12
C VAL A 150 1.11 11.43 12.14
N LEU A 151 0.32 10.79 13.01
CA LEU A 151 0.19 9.35 13.04
C LEU A 151 -0.77 8.88 11.93
N CYS A 152 -0.34 7.92 11.10
CA CYS A 152 -1.09 7.41 9.95
C CYS A 152 -1.13 5.87 9.94
N GLY A 153 -2.20 5.29 9.38
CA GLY A 153 -2.32 3.85 9.16
C GLY A 153 -3.18 3.13 10.19
N GLU A 154 -2.79 1.92 10.60
CA GLU A 154 -3.51 1.15 11.62
C GLU A 154 -3.17 1.69 13.01
N THR A 155 -3.98 2.60 13.56
CA THR A 155 -3.66 3.29 14.82
C THR A 155 -4.41 2.76 16.04
N GLN A 156 -5.51 2.03 15.84
CA GLN A 156 -6.44 1.58 16.88
C GLN A 156 -5.75 0.70 17.95
N TYR A 157 -4.82 -0.16 17.56
CA TYR A 157 -4.09 -1.02 18.51
C TYR A 157 -3.12 -0.24 19.42
N LEU A 158 -2.72 0.98 19.00
CA LEU A 158 -1.95 1.91 19.83
C LEU A 158 -2.84 2.74 20.77
N LYS A 159 -4.18 2.66 20.60
CA LYS A 159 -5.17 3.47 21.29
C LYS A 159 -4.94 4.98 21.07
N ARG A 160 -4.59 5.36 19.85
CA ARG A 160 -4.39 6.74 19.41
C ARG A 160 -5.20 7.01 18.16
N GLU A 161 -5.70 8.22 18.03
CA GLU A 161 -6.30 8.70 16.80
C GLU A 161 -5.21 8.92 15.75
N GLY A 162 -5.54 8.66 14.49
CA GLY A 162 -4.64 8.84 13.39
C GLY A 162 -5.32 9.46 12.18
N PHE A 163 -4.52 9.99 11.28
CA PHE A 163 -4.99 10.53 10.02
C PHE A 163 -5.34 9.39 9.06
N GLU A 164 -6.52 9.45 8.45
CA GLU A 164 -6.94 8.51 7.43
C GLU A 164 -6.53 9.03 6.05
N THR A 165 -5.61 8.33 5.42
CA THR A 165 -5.06 8.68 4.10
C THR A 165 -5.87 8.03 2.99
N ASN A 166 -6.10 8.76 1.89
CA ASN A 166 -6.52 8.14 0.63
C ASN A 166 -5.31 7.45 -0.01
N ILE A 167 -5.15 6.16 0.26
CA ILE A 167 -3.98 5.39 -0.15
C ILE A 167 -3.78 5.38 -1.67
N PHE A 168 -4.86 5.35 -2.46
CA PHE A 168 -4.75 5.29 -3.92
C PHE A 168 -4.21 6.59 -4.51
N ASN A 169 -4.62 7.73 -3.97
CA ASN A 169 -4.03 9.01 -4.36
C ASN A 169 -2.54 9.07 -3.99
N GLN A 170 -2.16 8.54 -2.81
CA GLN A 170 -0.75 8.46 -2.42
C GLN A 170 0.04 7.49 -3.32
N MET A 171 -0.54 6.35 -3.67
CA MET A 171 0.10 5.41 -4.61
C MET A 171 0.41 6.08 -5.95
N LEU A 172 -0.52 6.86 -6.51
CA LEU A 172 -0.30 7.61 -7.75
C LEU A 172 0.81 8.64 -7.60
N LYS A 173 0.81 9.45 -6.52
CA LYS A 173 1.85 10.46 -6.26
C LYS A 173 3.25 9.84 -6.10
N ILE A 174 3.36 8.77 -5.32
CA ILE A 174 4.65 8.09 -5.09
C ILE A 174 5.15 7.46 -6.39
N ARG A 175 4.24 6.89 -7.19
CA ARG A 175 4.57 6.27 -8.47
C ARG A 175 5.20 7.25 -9.45
N GLU A 176 4.87 8.55 -9.42
CA GLU A 176 5.46 9.56 -10.31
C GLU A 176 7.00 9.66 -10.16
N ASN A 177 7.52 9.37 -8.97
CA ASN A 177 8.96 9.39 -8.67
C ASN A 177 9.57 7.98 -8.53
N ALA A 178 8.77 6.94 -8.75
CA ALA A 178 9.24 5.56 -8.65
C ALA A 178 9.70 5.03 -10.00
N THR A 179 10.65 4.10 -9.97
CA THR A 179 11.06 3.34 -11.16
C THR A 179 10.25 2.05 -11.28
N PRO A 180 9.86 1.65 -12.49
CA PRO A 180 9.25 0.33 -12.71
C PRO A 180 10.18 -0.79 -12.25
N VAL A 181 9.60 -1.89 -11.80
CA VAL A 181 10.34 -3.09 -11.43
C VAL A 181 10.95 -3.73 -12.70
N GLU A 182 12.29 -3.85 -12.74
CA GLU A 182 13.00 -4.45 -13.88
C GLU A 182 12.78 -5.97 -13.94
N ASP A 183 13.03 -6.68 -12.83
CA ASP A 183 12.78 -8.12 -12.71
C ASP A 183 11.43 -8.40 -12.04
N ILE A 184 10.35 -8.39 -12.84
CA ILE A 184 8.98 -8.63 -12.37
C ILE A 184 8.85 -10.02 -11.73
N LEU A 185 9.48 -11.06 -12.30
CA LEU A 185 9.37 -12.41 -11.76
C LEU A 185 10.16 -12.59 -10.47
N GLY A 186 11.28 -11.89 -10.33
CA GLY A 186 12.10 -11.87 -9.12
C GLY A 186 11.54 -10.97 -8.01
N LEU A 187 10.51 -10.16 -8.28
CA LEU A 187 9.89 -9.29 -7.28
C LEU A 187 9.40 -10.09 -6.06
N LYS A 188 9.85 -9.73 -4.88
CA LYS A 188 9.51 -10.39 -3.60
C LYS A 188 8.85 -9.42 -2.63
N PRO A 189 7.94 -9.92 -1.77
CA PRO A 189 7.44 -9.14 -0.64
C PRO A 189 8.58 -8.70 0.28
N VAL A 190 8.44 -7.51 0.85
CA VAL A 190 9.34 -7.04 1.91
C VAL A 190 8.87 -7.61 3.24
N TYR A 191 9.70 -8.47 3.83
CA TYR A 191 9.51 -9.01 5.17
C TYR A 191 10.57 -8.44 6.09
N LEU A 192 10.15 -7.60 7.02
CA LEU A 192 11.03 -7.13 8.07
C LEU A 192 11.16 -8.25 9.12
N LYS A 193 12.38 -8.64 9.41
CA LYS A 193 12.71 -9.57 10.48
C LYS A 193 13.33 -8.80 11.64
N ASN A 194 13.11 -9.29 12.85
CA ASN A 194 13.88 -8.86 14.02
C ASN A 194 15.25 -9.47 13.97
#